data_7d47638f72334ce89867adb03c0c7c9b
#
_entry.id   7d47638f72334ce89867adb03c0c7c9b
#
_cell.length_a   1.000
_cell.length_b   1.000
_cell.length_c   1.000
_cell.angle_alpha   90.00
_cell.angle_beta   90.00
_cell.angle_gamma   90.00
#
_symmetry.space_group_name_H-M   'P 1'
#
loop_
_entity.id
_entity.type
_entity.pdbx_description
1 polymer ?
#
loop_
_entity_poly.entity_id
_entity_poly.type
_entity_poly.pdbx_seq_one_letter_code
_entity_poly.pdbx_strand_id
1 'polypeptide(L)'
;TTEIIKQYKKNKLNNIPTMVINYIEDNRYSNTKLSSHDNVLIPCIKMKYLKEIYGYLKDFIEIETCFQHKYILINEGQFFTDLHKIVKELLSINNIIVIVSGLDGDYKMEKFGQILDLVPMANKIIKLSAKCYNCANPAHFTMRKIDSSQQKLIGTADIYSASCRECHK
;
A
#
# COMPACT_ATOMS: atom_id res chain seq x y z
N THR A 1 4.38 -3.46 -1.69
CA THR A 1 4.40 -4.35 -0.50
C THR A 1 5.79 -4.47 0.10
N THR A 2 6.85 -4.76 -0.71
CA THR A 2 8.23 -4.98 -0.20
C THR A 2 8.75 -3.81 0.64
N GLU A 3 8.55 -2.56 0.22
CA GLU A 3 9.00 -1.38 0.97
C GLU A 3 8.25 -1.20 2.29
N ILE A 4 6.96 -1.52 2.35
CA ILE A 4 6.18 -1.57 3.60
C ILE A 4 6.78 -2.59 4.58
N ILE A 5 7.13 -3.78 4.09
CA ILE A 5 7.72 -4.84 4.92
C ILE A 5 9.12 -4.43 5.43
N LYS A 6 9.95 -3.80 4.59
CA LYS A 6 11.26 -3.28 5.00
C LYS A 6 11.10 -2.23 6.12
N GLN A 7 10.16 -1.28 5.95
CA GLN A 7 9.91 -0.27 6.97
C GLN A 7 9.41 -0.89 8.28
N TYR A 8 8.47 -1.83 8.20
CA TYR A 8 8.00 -2.57 9.39
C TYR A 8 9.15 -3.27 10.12
N LYS A 9 10.00 -4.01 9.39
CA LYS A 9 11.15 -4.70 10.00
C LYS A 9 12.13 -3.73 10.67
N LYS A 10 12.44 -2.61 10.00
CA LYS A 10 13.27 -1.54 10.56
C LYS A 10 12.67 -0.99 11.87
N ASN A 11 11.39 -0.69 11.87
CA ASN A 11 10.70 -0.17 13.05
C ASN A 11 10.69 -1.20 14.18
N LYS A 12 10.40 -2.47 13.86
CA LYS A 12 10.39 -3.57 14.83
C LYS A 12 11.76 -3.77 15.50
N LEU A 13 12.84 -3.73 14.74
CA LEU A 13 14.21 -3.83 15.28
C LEU A 13 14.54 -2.70 16.26
N ASN A 14 13.92 -1.54 16.08
CA ASN A 14 14.11 -0.38 16.95
C ASN A 14 12.99 -0.21 17.99
N ASN A 15 12.10 -1.19 18.15
CA ASN A 15 10.94 -1.14 19.06
C ASN A 15 10.01 0.07 18.81
N ILE A 16 9.90 0.56 17.58
CA ILE A 16 9.02 1.68 17.20
C ILE A 16 7.61 1.13 16.97
N PRO A 17 6.57 1.61 17.69
CA PRO A 17 5.19 1.19 17.50
C PRO A 17 4.75 1.36 16.05
N THR A 18 4.26 0.28 15.44
CA THR A 18 3.92 0.25 14.02
C THR A 18 2.65 -0.57 13.79
N MET A 19 1.62 0.06 13.25
CA MET A 19 0.40 -0.59 12.79
C MET A 19 0.50 -0.82 11.28
N VAL A 20 0.20 -2.03 10.81
CA VAL A 20 0.17 -2.36 9.37
C VAL A 20 -1.25 -2.69 8.96
N ILE A 21 -1.73 -2.02 7.91
CA ILE A 21 -3.07 -2.18 7.36
C ILE A 21 -2.95 -2.70 5.93
N ASN A 22 -3.75 -3.71 5.60
CA ASN A 22 -3.87 -4.23 4.24
C ASN A 22 -5.34 -4.31 3.83
N TYR A 23 -5.62 -4.18 2.53
CA TYR A 23 -6.97 -4.31 2.01
C TYR A 23 -7.51 -5.74 2.17
N ILE A 24 -8.76 -5.87 2.61
CA ILE A 24 -9.33 -7.17 3.04
C ILE A 24 -9.37 -8.22 1.93
N GLU A 25 -9.67 -7.82 0.68
CA GLU A 25 -9.76 -8.74 -0.45
C GLU A 25 -8.39 -9.13 -1.00
N ASP A 26 -7.28 -8.55 -0.50
CA ASP A 26 -5.93 -9.00 -0.82
C ASP A 26 -5.58 -10.27 -0.03
N ASN A 27 -6.16 -11.39 -0.45
CA ASN A 27 -5.97 -12.72 0.17
C ASN A 27 -4.97 -13.61 -0.57
N ARG A 28 -4.19 -13.02 -1.49
CA ARG A 28 -3.26 -13.74 -2.38
C ARG A 28 -2.31 -14.69 -1.66
N TYR A 29 -1.96 -14.40 -0.40
CA TYR A 29 -0.98 -15.18 0.36
C TYR A 29 -1.41 -15.54 1.78
N SER A 30 -2.29 -14.79 2.43
CA SER A 30 -2.74 -15.02 3.83
C SER A 30 -3.96 -14.19 4.18
N ASN A 31 -4.81 -14.73 5.04
CA ASN A 31 -5.97 -14.01 5.58
C ASN A 31 -5.64 -13.07 6.74
N THR A 32 -4.47 -13.20 7.37
CA THR A 32 -4.09 -12.44 8.59
C THR A 32 -2.72 -11.76 8.49
N LYS A 33 -1.99 -11.99 7.40
CA LYS A 33 -0.63 -11.48 7.21
C LYS A 33 -0.47 -10.81 5.86
N LEU A 34 0.36 -9.79 5.83
CA LEU A 34 0.86 -9.18 4.60
C LEU A 34 2.06 -9.97 4.11
N SER A 35 2.08 -10.37 2.83
CA SER A 35 3.18 -11.09 2.20
C SER A 35 3.82 -10.29 1.08
N SER A 36 5.14 -10.38 0.94
CA SER A 36 5.84 -9.98 -0.27
C SER A 36 5.83 -11.11 -1.31
N HIS A 37 6.27 -10.80 -2.54
CA HIS A 37 6.51 -11.82 -3.57
C HIS A 37 7.52 -12.89 -3.14
N ASP A 38 8.45 -12.55 -2.25
CA ASP A 38 9.46 -13.47 -1.71
C ASP A 38 8.96 -14.22 -0.46
N ASN A 39 7.63 -14.28 -0.25
CA ASN A 39 6.97 -14.97 0.86
C ASN A 39 7.39 -14.47 2.26
N VAL A 40 7.89 -13.25 2.37
CA VAL A 40 8.15 -12.63 3.68
C VAL A 40 6.83 -12.16 4.26
N LEU A 41 6.48 -12.71 5.43
CA LEU A 41 5.21 -12.45 6.13
C LEU A 41 5.40 -11.50 7.30
N ILE A 42 4.50 -10.52 7.42
CA ILE A 42 4.38 -9.67 8.61
C ILE A 42 2.92 -9.61 9.08
N PRO A 43 2.64 -9.39 10.38
CA PRO A 43 1.28 -9.21 10.86
C PRO A 43 0.66 -7.95 10.25
N CYS A 44 -0.63 -7.98 9.94
CA CYS A 44 -1.40 -6.82 9.50
C CYS A 44 -2.85 -6.93 9.94
N ILE A 45 -3.52 -5.79 10.01
CA ILE A 45 -4.97 -5.69 10.20
C ILE A 45 -5.59 -5.56 8.80
N LYS A 46 -6.54 -6.43 8.49
CA LYS A 46 -7.26 -6.39 7.22
C LYS A 46 -8.52 -5.55 7.36
N MET A 47 -8.71 -4.60 6.45
CA MET A 47 -9.86 -3.69 6.45
C MET A 47 -10.47 -3.57 5.06
N LYS A 48 -11.78 -3.40 5.00
CA LYS A 48 -12.50 -3.08 3.75
C LYS A 48 -12.55 -1.56 3.54
N TYR A 49 -12.79 -0.82 4.60
CA TYR A 49 -12.79 0.65 4.63
C TYR A 49 -11.72 1.10 5.61
N LEU A 50 -10.94 2.10 5.24
CA LEU A 50 -9.84 2.57 6.10
C LEU A 50 -10.36 3.20 7.39
N LYS A 51 -11.59 3.72 7.43
CA LYS A 51 -12.23 4.23 8.65
C LYS A 51 -12.34 3.20 9.78
N GLU A 52 -12.23 1.90 9.48
CA GLU A 52 -12.23 0.84 10.51
C GLU A 52 -11.01 0.96 11.45
N ILE A 53 -9.98 1.72 11.06
CA ILE A 53 -8.81 2.02 11.90
C ILE A 53 -9.19 2.65 13.24
N TYR A 54 -10.30 3.39 13.31
CA TYR A 54 -10.70 4.05 14.55
C TYR A 54 -10.96 3.08 15.70
N GLY A 55 -11.36 1.83 15.39
CA GLY A 55 -11.49 0.77 16.39
C GLY A 55 -10.16 0.35 17.06
N TYR A 56 -9.03 0.69 16.47
CA TYR A 56 -7.69 0.35 16.96
C TYR A 56 -6.88 1.58 17.36
N LEU A 57 -7.30 2.76 16.89
CA LEU A 57 -6.47 3.96 16.93
C LEU A 57 -6.24 4.46 18.35
N LYS A 58 -7.25 4.40 19.22
CA LYS A 58 -7.14 4.82 20.61
C LYS A 58 -6.04 4.04 21.34
N ASP A 59 -6.14 2.72 21.34
CA ASP A 59 -5.16 1.86 22.01
C ASP A 59 -3.76 2.04 21.40
N PHE A 60 -3.69 2.22 20.07
CA PHE A 60 -2.43 2.44 19.39
C PHE A 60 -1.77 3.78 19.77
N ILE A 61 -2.54 4.85 19.95
CA ILE A 61 -2.03 6.16 20.36
C ILE A 61 -1.56 6.12 21.81
N GLU A 62 -2.23 5.35 22.67
CA GLU A 62 -1.91 5.22 24.09
C GLU A 62 -0.67 4.32 24.37
N ILE A 63 -0.13 3.61 23.36
CA ILE A 63 1.11 2.84 23.54
C ILE A 63 2.22 3.76 24.05
N GLU A 64 2.73 3.50 25.25
CA GLU A 64 3.89 4.20 25.77
C GLU A 64 5.15 3.85 24.96
N THR A 65 5.90 4.86 24.58
CA THR A 65 7.13 4.70 23.82
C THR A 65 8.09 5.86 24.08
N CYS A 66 9.38 5.57 24.09
CA CYS A 66 10.44 6.60 24.15
C CYS A 66 10.67 7.25 22.77
N PHE A 67 10.07 6.73 21.71
CA PHE A 67 10.20 7.28 20.36
C PHE A 67 9.25 8.44 20.14
N GLN A 68 9.73 9.45 19.38
CA GLN A 68 8.94 10.62 19.06
C GLN A 68 7.74 10.26 18.15
N HIS A 69 7.83 9.22 17.33
CA HIS A 69 6.82 8.91 16.33
C HIS A 69 6.36 7.45 16.39
N LYS A 70 5.10 7.22 16.02
CA LYS A 70 4.47 5.94 15.74
C LYS A 70 4.14 5.85 14.26
N TYR A 71 4.14 4.66 13.68
CA TYR A 71 3.96 4.48 12.25
C TYR A 71 2.66 3.75 11.92
N ILE A 72 1.93 4.26 10.94
CA ILE A 72 0.80 3.59 10.31
C ILE A 72 1.19 3.31 8.87
N LEU A 73 1.30 2.03 8.51
CA LEU A 73 1.70 1.56 7.19
C LEU A 73 0.47 1.00 6.48
N ILE A 74 0.05 1.62 5.37
CA ILE A 74 -1.13 1.25 4.59
C ILE A 74 -0.66 0.65 3.27
N ASN A 75 -1.00 -0.63 3.04
CA ASN A 75 -0.71 -1.32 1.78
C ASN A 75 -1.98 -1.40 0.92
N GLU A 76 -1.80 -1.47 -0.41
CA GLU A 76 -2.87 -1.52 -1.41
C GLU A 76 -3.86 -0.32 -1.30
N GLY A 77 -3.30 0.86 -1.05
CA GLY A 77 -4.06 2.09 -0.81
C GLY A 77 -5.08 2.45 -1.90
N GLN A 78 -4.85 2.05 -3.17
CA GLN A 78 -5.75 2.31 -4.29
C GLN A 78 -7.14 1.68 -4.12
N PHE A 79 -7.27 0.68 -3.26
CA PHE A 79 -8.56 0.00 -3.06
C PHE A 79 -9.44 0.65 -1.97
N PHE A 80 -8.88 1.49 -1.12
CA PHE A 80 -9.66 2.19 -0.09
C PHE A 80 -10.35 3.42 -0.67
N THR A 81 -11.67 3.40 -0.70
CA THR A 81 -12.49 4.50 -1.24
C THR A 81 -12.52 5.74 -0.33
N ASP A 82 -12.10 5.60 0.91
CA ASP A 82 -12.02 6.63 1.94
C ASP A 82 -10.58 7.03 2.29
N LEU A 83 -9.59 6.63 1.46
CA LEU A 83 -8.16 6.82 1.71
C LEU A 83 -7.80 8.28 1.99
N HIS A 84 -8.15 9.19 1.10
CA HIS A 84 -7.79 10.60 1.21
C HIS A 84 -8.32 11.23 2.50
N LYS A 85 -9.60 10.99 2.79
CA LYS A 85 -10.25 11.52 4.00
C LYS A 85 -9.56 11.03 5.26
N ILE A 86 -9.40 9.72 5.39
CA ILE A 86 -8.84 9.10 6.61
C ILE A 86 -7.35 9.46 6.78
N VAL A 87 -6.56 9.46 5.72
CA VAL A 87 -5.15 9.88 5.80
C VAL A 87 -5.05 11.33 6.27
N LYS A 88 -5.89 12.24 5.74
CA LYS A 88 -5.92 13.64 6.18
C LYS A 88 -6.23 13.78 7.68
N GLU A 89 -7.17 12.97 8.19
CA GLU A 89 -7.51 12.96 9.62
C GLU A 89 -6.34 12.37 10.46
N LEU A 90 -5.70 11.31 10.02
CA LEU A 90 -4.53 10.74 10.71
C LEU A 90 -3.35 11.72 10.80
N LEU A 91 -3.15 12.55 9.77
CA LEU A 91 -2.09 13.56 9.76
C LEU A 91 -2.33 14.70 10.76
N SER A 92 -3.55 14.87 11.27
CA SER A 92 -3.84 15.84 12.33
C SER A 92 -3.46 15.33 13.73
N ILE A 93 -3.12 14.05 13.87
CA ILE A 93 -2.72 13.45 15.13
C ILE A 93 -1.21 13.63 15.31
N ASN A 94 -0.81 14.21 16.44
CA ASN A 94 0.59 14.42 16.75
C ASN A 94 1.36 13.09 16.81
N ASN A 95 2.60 13.12 16.33
CA ASN A 95 3.53 12.00 16.42
C ASN A 95 3.14 10.75 15.60
N ILE A 96 2.22 10.88 14.64
CA ILE A 96 1.89 9.81 13.69
C ILE A 96 2.59 10.05 12.35
N ILE A 97 3.29 9.05 11.85
CA ILE A 97 3.81 9.00 10.48
C ILE A 97 2.99 8.00 9.69
N VAL A 98 2.37 8.46 8.60
CA VAL A 98 1.60 7.62 7.70
C VAL A 98 2.42 7.33 6.44
N ILE A 99 2.56 6.05 6.10
CA ILE A 99 3.17 5.60 4.84
C ILE A 99 2.13 4.81 4.07
N VAL A 100 1.82 5.27 2.87
CA VAL A 100 0.88 4.61 1.97
C VAL A 100 1.61 4.03 0.78
N SER A 101 1.34 2.78 0.46
CA SER A 101 1.79 2.14 -0.78
C SER A 101 0.60 1.64 -1.59
N GLY A 102 0.72 1.72 -2.91
CA GLY A 102 -0.31 1.28 -3.82
C GLY A 102 0.01 1.64 -5.27
N LEU A 103 -0.85 1.28 -6.18
CA LEU A 103 -0.76 1.65 -7.58
C LEU A 103 -1.31 3.07 -7.79
N ASP A 104 -0.53 3.92 -8.45
CA ASP A 104 -0.94 5.27 -8.84
C ASP A 104 -1.82 5.26 -10.10
N GLY A 105 -1.59 4.31 -11.00
CA GLY A 105 -2.33 4.11 -12.24
C GLY A 105 -2.80 2.67 -12.42
N ASP A 106 -3.90 2.53 -13.14
CA ASP A 106 -4.44 1.23 -13.56
C ASP A 106 -3.78 0.74 -14.87
N TYR A 107 -4.32 -0.34 -15.43
CA TYR A 107 -3.82 -0.92 -16.67
C TYR A 107 -4.03 -0.05 -17.94
N LYS A 108 -4.87 0.99 -17.86
CA LYS A 108 -5.08 2.00 -18.90
C LYS A 108 -4.20 3.24 -18.68
N MET A 109 -3.31 3.23 -17.69
CA MET A 109 -2.54 4.39 -17.22
C MET A 109 -3.44 5.53 -16.70
N GLU A 110 -4.67 5.22 -16.30
CA GLU A 110 -5.58 6.16 -15.67
C GLU A 110 -5.42 6.13 -14.15
N LYS A 111 -5.81 7.21 -13.47
CA LYS A 111 -5.76 7.32 -12.02
C LYS A 111 -6.45 6.14 -11.34
N PHE A 112 -5.76 5.47 -10.40
CA PHE A 112 -6.34 4.35 -9.67
C PHE A 112 -6.63 4.72 -8.21
N GLY A 113 -7.91 4.77 -7.86
CA GLY A 113 -8.36 5.15 -6.52
C GLY A 113 -7.90 6.55 -6.12
N GLN A 114 -7.53 6.72 -4.84
CA GLN A 114 -7.20 8.01 -4.24
C GLN A 114 -5.69 8.19 -3.92
N ILE A 115 -4.82 7.36 -4.48
CA ILE A 115 -3.37 7.44 -4.22
C ILE A 115 -2.81 8.80 -4.64
N LEU A 116 -3.16 9.29 -5.83
CA LEU A 116 -2.67 10.57 -6.33
C LEU A 116 -3.24 11.77 -5.58
N ASP A 117 -4.38 11.62 -4.91
CA ASP A 117 -4.97 12.69 -4.09
C ASP A 117 -4.17 12.96 -2.82
N LEU A 118 -3.28 12.04 -2.42
CA LEU A 118 -2.39 12.23 -1.27
C LEU A 118 -1.16 13.09 -1.60
N VAL A 119 -0.84 13.28 -2.88
CA VAL A 119 0.36 14.00 -3.33
C VAL A 119 0.49 15.39 -2.70
N PRO A 120 -0.56 16.24 -2.66
CA PRO A 120 -0.45 17.59 -2.09
C PRO A 120 -0.14 17.61 -0.59
N MET A 121 -0.39 16.53 0.15
CA MET A 121 -0.15 16.45 1.59
C MET A 121 1.05 15.57 1.96
N ALA A 122 1.75 15.00 0.97
CA ALA A 122 2.87 14.11 1.19
C ALA A 122 4.18 14.88 1.38
N ASN A 123 4.93 14.55 2.44
CA ASN A 123 6.29 15.08 2.62
C ASN A 123 7.30 14.42 1.69
N LYS A 124 7.00 13.18 1.23
CA LYS A 124 7.88 12.42 0.33
C LYS A 124 7.07 11.51 -0.57
N ILE A 125 7.41 11.51 -1.85
CA ILE A 125 6.82 10.65 -2.88
C ILE A 125 7.94 9.82 -3.50
N ILE A 126 7.72 8.50 -3.62
CA ILE A 126 8.65 7.57 -4.25
C ILE A 126 7.88 6.76 -5.29
N LYS A 127 8.18 6.99 -6.57
CA LYS A 127 7.66 6.14 -7.64
C LYS A 127 8.63 4.98 -7.87
N LEU A 128 8.18 3.78 -7.51
CA LEU A 128 8.95 2.55 -7.68
C LEU A 128 8.79 2.01 -9.10
N SER A 129 9.77 1.23 -9.53
CA SER A 129 9.72 0.47 -10.78
C SER A 129 9.91 -1.02 -10.52
N ALA A 130 9.27 -1.83 -11.33
CA ALA A 130 9.54 -3.27 -11.45
C ALA A 130 10.45 -3.53 -12.65
N LYS A 131 10.68 -4.80 -12.96
CA LYS A 131 11.27 -5.22 -14.25
C LYS A 131 10.14 -5.50 -15.25
N CYS A 132 10.28 -4.99 -16.47
CA CYS A 132 9.33 -5.24 -17.55
C CYS A 132 9.29 -6.74 -17.88
N TYR A 133 8.09 -7.29 -17.95
CA TYR A 133 7.88 -8.70 -18.26
C TYR A 133 8.47 -9.11 -19.63
N ASN A 134 8.40 -8.20 -20.63
CA ASN A 134 8.83 -8.50 -21.99
C ASN A 134 10.32 -8.23 -22.27
N CYS A 135 10.90 -7.15 -21.71
CA CYS A 135 12.25 -6.70 -22.07
C CYS A 135 13.18 -6.42 -20.88
N ALA A 136 12.75 -6.71 -19.67
CA ALA A 136 13.48 -6.51 -18.41
C ALA A 136 13.89 -5.05 -18.09
N ASN A 137 13.57 -4.06 -18.93
CA ASN A 137 13.78 -2.63 -18.64
C ASN A 137 12.94 -2.18 -17.43
N PRO A 138 13.25 -1.03 -16.79
CA PRO A 138 12.41 -0.48 -15.72
C PRO A 138 10.96 -0.32 -16.17
N ALA A 139 10.04 -0.89 -15.40
CA ALA A 139 8.60 -0.92 -15.67
C ALA A 139 7.85 -0.10 -14.63
N HIS A 140 7.11 0.89 -15.10
CA HIS A 140 6.31 1.79 -14.27
C HIS A 140 4.80 1.63 -14.48
N PHE A 141 4.39 0.75 -15.41
CA PHE A 141 3.00 0.58 -15.80
C PHE A 141 2.54 -0.85 -15.52
N THR A 142 1.24 -0.98 -15.28
CA THR A 142 0.58 -2.28 -15.14
C THR A 142 -0.08 -2.64 -16.46
N MET A 143 0.26 -3.78 -17.03
CA MET A 143 -0.41 -4.35 -18.20
C MET A 143 -1.36 -5.46 -17.75
N ARG A 144 -2.59 -5.46 -18.28
CA ARG A 144 -3.57 -6.53 -18.07
C ARG A 144 -3.45 -7.56 -19.19
N LYS A 145 -3.41 -8.83 -18.84
CA LYS A 145 -3.26 -9.96 -19.78
C LYS A 145 -4.58 -10.54 -20.26
N ILE A 146 -5.68 -10.21 -19.58
CA ILE A 146 -7.01 -10.71 -19.90
C ILE A 146 -7.93 -9.57 -20.34
N ASP A 147 -8.90 -9.90 -21.18
CA ASP A 147 -9.90 -8.93 -21.62
C ASP A 147 -10.98 -8.74 -20.55
N SER A 148 -11.01 -7.55 -19.97
CA SER A 148 -12.01 -7.12 -18.97
C SER A 148 -12.04 -5.60 -18.89
N SER A 149 -13.22 -5.01 -18.90
CA SER A 149 -13.41 -3.56 -18.78
C SER A 149 -13.37 -3.05 -17.33
N GLN A 150 -13.44 -3.94 -16.34
CA GLN A 150 -13.47 -3.55 -14.94
C GLN A 150 -12.12 -2.95 -14.51
N GLN A 151 -12.11 -1.76 -13.91
CA GLN A 151 -10.90 -1.16 -13.38
C GLN A 151 -10.31 -1.99 -12.24
N LYS A 152 -11.14 -2.39 -11.28
CA LYS A 152 -10.76 -3.22 -10.14
C LYS A 152 -10.97 -4.69 -10.48
N LEU A 153 -9.87 -5.40 -10.67
CA LEU A 153 -9.86 -6.85 -10.73
C LEU A 153 -8.72 -7.35 -9.85
N ILE A 154 -9.03 -8.08 -8.79
CA ILE A 154 -8.01 -8.62 -7.90
C ILE A 154 -7.45 -9.88 -8.55
N GLY A 155 -6.15 -9.90 -8.80
CA GLY A 155 -5.48 -11.00 -9.45
C GLY A 155 -3.98 -11.01 -9.23
N THR A 156 -3.39 -12.12 -9.60
CA THR A 156 -1.96 -12.40 -9.49
C THR A 156 -1.23 -12.12 -10.82
N ALA A 157 -0.02 -12.65 -10.97
CA ALA A 157 0.78 -12.58 -12.18
C ALA A 157 0.09 -13.21 -13.43
N ASP A 158 -0.97 -13.98 -13.24
CA ASP A 158 -1.77 -14.53 -14.34
C ASP A 158 -2.60 -13.45 -15.04
N ILE A 159 -3.05 -12.43 -14.29
CA ILE A 159 -3.91 -11.35 -14.78
C ILE A 159 -3.12 -10.11 -15.13
N TYR A 160 -2.05 -9.82 -14.39
CA TYR A 160 -1.27 -8.59 -14.51
C TYR A 160 0.21 -8.86 -14.68
N SER A 161 0.87 -7.97 -15.43
CA SER A 161 2.33 -7.92 -15.50
C SER A 161 2.82 -6.47 -15.47
N ALA A 162 4.07 -6.29 -15.02
CA ALA A 162 4.73 -5.00 -15.09
C ALA A 162 5.22 -4.74 -16.52
N SER A 163 5.01 -3.54 -17.03
CA SER A 163 5.39 -3.14 -18.38
C SER A 163 6.14 -1.82 -18.39
N CYS A 164 7.17 -1.70 -19.24
CA CYS A 164 7.74 -0.41 -19.60
C CYS A 164 6.86 0.30 -20.63
N ARG A 165 7.12 1.58 -20.92
CA ARG A 165 6.32 2.36 -21.86
C ARG A 165 6.27 1.74 -23.25
N GLU A 166 7.42 1.25 -23.76
CA GLU A 166 7.52 0.67 -25.11
C GLU A 166 6.75 -0.65 -25.25
N CYS A 167 6.66 -1.44 -24.18
CA CYS A 167 5.97 -2.73 -24.19
C CYS A 167 4.51 -2.65 -23.75
N HIS A 168 4.05 -1.48 -23.32
CA HIS A 168 2.67 -1.27 -22.84
C HIS A 168 1.67 -1.03 -23.98
N LYS A 169 2.12 -0.99 -25.22
CA LYS A 169 1.30 -0.73 -26.42
C LYS A 169 0.29 -1.83 -26.67
#